data_d0347009a67bcfc870e6610c781b413f
#
_entry.id   d0347009a67bcfc870e6610c781b413f
#
_cell.length_a   1.000
_cell.length_b   1.000
_cell.length_c   1.000
_cell.angle_alpha   90.00
_cell.angle_beta   90.00
_cell.angle_gamma   90.00
#
_symmetry.space_group_name_H-M   'P 1'
#
loop_
_entity.id
_entity.type
_entity.pdbx_description
1 polymer ?
#
loop_
_entity_poly.entity_id
_entity_poly.type
_entity_poly.pdbx_seq_one_letter_code
_entity_poly.pdbx_strand_id
1 'polypeptide(L)'
;MKIVISGGTGYLGSLLVDYYKTKADVYVLTRGIKKDLPASVKQVVWDAKNVGDWSECLENADALINLAGKNINTRMTEKNKQEILQSRIASTEALGKAIEECKNPPKMWLNASSVAIYDESRREEKTEFSELNGTDFLSEVSRKWEMAFYRYAEGKTKKVVFRISLVLGDHKGSALHSLKKLVQFGGGGKAGNGTQMVSWVSEKDFVRAISYIVKHELEGDFNIANGSAVSNKLLMEMLRKKYNRSFGLSAPKLLIKLGGEVIGTPPELILRSQNVIPKRLWKAGFNFLHESVLDI
;
A
#
# COMPACT_ATOMS: atom_id res chain seq x y z
N MET A 1 2.12 3.05 -24.27
CA MET A 1 2.36 3.54 -22.90
C MET A 1 3.42 2.65 -22.27
N LYS A 2 4.42 3.24 -21.60
CA LYS A 2 5.50 2.51 -20.92
C LYS A 2 5.37 2.73 -19.41
N ILE A 3 5.21 1.65 -18.65
CA ILE A 3 5.03 1.67 -17.19
C ILE A 3 6.19 0.91 -16.53
N VAL A 4 6.88 1.57 -15.62
CA VAL A 4 7.93 0.96 -14.80
C VAL A 4 7.38 0.75 -13.38
N ILE A 5 7.48 -0.47 -12.84
CA ILE A 5 6.96 -0.81 -11.52
C ILE A 5 8.10 -1.40 -10.67
N SER A 6 8.51 -0.69 -9.63
CA SER A 6 9.36 -1.27 -8.59
C SER A 6 8.50 -1.95 -7.52
N GLY A 7 8.93 -3.12 -7.05
CA GLY A 7 8.10 -3.95 -6.16
C GLY A 7 6.96 -4.69 -6.88
N GLY A 8 7.02 -4.82 -8.22
CA GLY A 8 6.01 -5.49 -9.04
C GLY A 8 5.79 -6.98 -8.72
N THR A 9 6.70 -7.61 -7.99
CA THR A 9 6.57 -9.01 -7.52
C THR A 9 5.87 -9.15 -6.17
N GLY A 10 5.56 -8.05 -5.49
CA GLY A 10 4.76 -8.04 -4.26
C GLY A 10 3.25 -8.06 -4.55
N TYR A 11 2.42 -8.24 -3.49
CA TYR A 11 0.97 -8.30 -3.63
C TYR A 11 0.38 -7.12 -4.44
N LEU A 12 0.60 -5.89 -4.01
CA LEU A 12 0.03 -4.72 -4.70
C LEU A 12 0.64 -4.49 -6.07
N GLY A 13 1.94 -4.78 -6.20
CA GLY A 13 2.64 -4.65 -7.48
C GLY A 13 2.14 -5.66 -8.50
N SER A 14 1.89 -6.91 -8.11
CA SER A 14 1.34 -7.93 -9.02
C SER A 14 -0.05 -7.57 -9.55
N LEU A 15 -0.91 -6.94 -8.74
CA LEU A 15 -2.20 -6.42 -9.20
C LEU A 15 -2.06 -5.37 -10.31
N LEU A 16 -1.08 -4.46 -10.16
CA LEU A 16 -0.81 -3.45 -11.19
C LEU A 16 -0.16 -4.07 -12.43
N VAL A 17 0.76 -5.01 -12.27
CA VAL A 17 1.34 -5.78 -13.37
C VAL A 17 0.24 -6.49 -14.16
N ASP A 18 -0.67 -7.19 -13.49
CA ASP A 18 -1.78 -7.89 -14.12
C ASP A 18 -2.72 -6.93 -14.87
N TYR A 19 -2.94 -5.75 -14.35
CA TYR A 19 -3.76 -4.74 -15.00
C TYR A 19 -3.09 -4.15 -16.25
N TYR A 20 -1.79 -3.86 -16.18
CA TYR A 20 -1.08 -3.17 -17.26
C TYR A 20 -0.49 -4.10 -18.31
N LYS A 21 -0.27 -5.39 -18.04
CA LYS A 21 0.40 -6.35 -18.96
C LYS A 21 -0.18 -6.47 -20.37
N THR A 22 -1.45 -6.09 -20.55
CA THR A 22 -2.14 -6.08 -21.86
C THR A 22 -2.40 -4.67 -22.40
N LYS A 23 -2.02 -3.63 -21.65
CA LYS A 23 -2.36 -2.22 -21.96
C LYS A 23 -1.12 -1.34 -22.14
N ALA A 24 0.04 -1.83 -21.74
CA ALA A 24 1.29 -1.09 -21.74
C ALA A 24 2.51 -2.00 -21.87
N ASP A 25 3.65 -1.41 -22.24
CA ASP A 25 4.96 -2.01 -22.08
C ASP A 25 5.35 -1.95 -20.61
N VAL A 26 5.26 -3.07 -19.91
CA VAL A 26 5.52 -3.14 -18.47
C VAL A 26 6.94 -3.58 -18.19
N TYR A 27 7.66 -2.77 -17.41
CA TYR A 27 8.98 -3.08 -16.87
C TYR A 27 8.85 -3.25 -15.35
N VAL A 28 9.36 -4.37 -14.82
CA VAL A 28 9.37 -4.65 -13.38
C VAL A 28 10.79 -4.62 -12.87
N LEU A 29 11.08 -3.64 -11.99
CA LEU A 29 12.34 -3.62 -11.25
C LEU A 29 12.27 -4.66 -10.12
N THR A 30 13.16 -5.64 -10.18
CA THR A 30 13.21 -6.78 -9.25
C THR A 30 14.65 -7.10 -8.83
N ARG A 31 14.84 -7.64 -7.61
CA ARG A 31 16.16 -8.06 -7.11
C ARG A 31 16.64 -9.39 -7.67
N GLY A 32 15.85 -10.03 -8.49
CA GLY A 32 16.16 -11.29 -9.16
C GLY A 32 15.01 -11.73 -10.05
N ILE A 33 15.32 -12.41 -11.12
CA ILE A 33 14.34 -12.87 -12.11
C ILE A 33 13.32 -13.81 -11.48
N LYS A 34 12.04 -13.57 -11.76
CA LYS A 34 10.90 -14.34 -11.26
C LYS A 34 10.24 -15.10 -12.41
N LYS A 35 10.07 -16.41 -12.23
CA LYS A 35 9.43 -17.27 -13.24
C LYS A 35 7.91 -17.04 -13.34
N ASP A 36 7.30 -16.52 -12.26
CA ASP A 36 5.85 -16.36 -12.14
C ASP A 36 5.31 -15.07 -12.80
N LEU A 37 6.19 -14.21 -13.32
CA LEU A 37 5.74 -13.02 -14.04
C LEU A 37 5.36 -13.39 -15.49
N PRO A 38 4.30 -12.73 -16.03
CA PRO A 38 3.88 -12.96 -17.42
C PRO A 38 5.02 -12.71 -18.42
N ALA A 39 5.10 -13.51 -19.48
CA ALA A 39 6.14 -13.38 -20.50
C ALA A 39 6.15 -12.01 -21.22
N SER A 40 5.01 -11.30 -21.25
CA SER A 40 4.90 -9.94 -21.80
C SER A 40 5.56 -8.87 -20.94
N VAL A 41 5.97 -9.20 -19.70
CA VAL A 41 6.53 -8.26 -18.73
C VAL A 41 8.06 -8.34 -18.77
N LYS A 42 8.70 -7.22 -19.00
CA LYS A 42 10.16 -7.09 -19.01
C LYS A 42 10.67 -6.96 -17.57
N GLN A 43 11.53 -7.90 -17.17
CA GLN A 43 12.14 -7.87 -15.85
C GLN A 43 13.53 -7.23 -15.91
N VAL A 44 13.74 -6.22 -15.07
CA VAL A 44 15.03 -5.51 -14.98
C VAL A 44 15.59 -5.70 -13.57
N VAL A 45 16.79 -6.25 -13.48
CA VAL A 45 17.43 -6.51 -12.19
C VAL A 45 18.06 -5.24 -11.63
N TRP A 46 17.77 -4.96 -10.36
CA TRP A 46 18.36 -3.86 -9.60
C TRP A 46 18.60 -4.28 -8.14
N ASP A 47 19.42 -3.53 -7.41
CA ASP A 47 19.71 -3.80 -6.00
C ASP A 47 18.81 -3.02 -5.03
N ALA A 48 17.99 -2.10 -5.56
CA ALA A 48 17.14 -1.17 -4.82
C ALA A 48 17.91 -0.19 -3.89
N LYS A 49 19.16 0.11 -4.22
CA LYS A 49 20.05 1.00 -3.42
C LYS A 49 20.88 1.95 -4.25
N ASN A 50 21.42 1.46 -5.37
CA ASN A 50 22.34 2.22 -6.21
C ASN A 50 21.75 2.45 -7.59
N VAL A 51 22.14 3.54 -8.24
CA VAL A 51 21.89 3.75 -9.67
C VAL A 51 22.79 2.79 -10.46
N GLY A 52 22.32 2.33 -11.60
CA GLY A 52 23.04 1.42 -12.49
C GLY A 52 22.28 1.27 -13.81
N ASP A 53 22.68 0.31 -14.66
CA ASP A 53 22.13 0.11 -16.01
C ASP A 53 20.60 -0.08 -16.03
N TRP A 54 20.02 -0.52 -14.92
CA TRP A 54 18.58 -0.63 -14.77
C TRP A 54 17.84 0.70 -14.97
N SER A 55 18.52 1.84 -14.75
CA SER A 55 17.94 3.18 -14.90
C SER A 55 17.52 3.49 -16.34
N GLU A 56 18.14 2.86 -17.35
CA GLU A 56 17.75 3.01 -18.76
C GLU A 56 16.27 2.70 -19.02
N CYS A 57 15.66 1.82 -18.21
CA CYS A 57 14.25 1.54 -18.36
C CYS A 57 13.34 2.72 -17.96
N LEU A 58 13.86 3.75 -17.27
CA LEU A 58 13.11 4.95 -16.89
C LEU A 58 12.97 5.94 -18.06
N GLU A 59 13.90 5.93 -19.02
CA GLU A 59 13.88 6.82 -20.17
C GLU A 59 12.56 6.72 -20.95
N ASN A 60 11.90 7.85 -21.18
CA ASN A 60 10.63 7.97 -21.88
C ASN A 60 9.49 7.13 -21.27
N ALA A 61 9.54 6.81 -19.98
CA ALA A 61 8.42 6.15 -19.31
C ALA A 61 7.24 7.11 -19.11
N ASP A 62 6.01 6.62 -19.31
CA ASP A 62 4.81 7.40 -18.99
C ASP A 62 4.59 7.48 -17.48
N ALA A 63 4.89 6.38 -16.75
CA ALA A 63 4.87 6.41 -15.30
C ALA A 63 5.88 5.43 -14.68
N LEU A 64 6.50 5.88 -13.58
CA LEU A 64 7.21 5.04 -12.63
C LEU A 64 6.35 4.90 -11.37
N ILE A 65 6.04 3.66 -10.97
CA ILE A 65 5.25 3.35 -9.78
C ILE A 65 6.13 2.62 -8.78
N ASN A 66 6.44 3.27 -7.66
CA ASN A 66 7.28 2.71 -6.61
C ASN A 66 6.44 2.08 -5.48
N LEU A 67 6.52 0.76 -5.38
CA LEU A 67 5.95 -0.07 -4.32
C LEU A 67 7.04 -0.87 -3.58
N ALA A 68 8.32 -0.54 -3.82
CA ALA A 68 9.43 -1.26 -3.21
C ALA A 68 9.47 -1.04 -1.70
N GLY A 69 9.58 -2.13 -0.95
CA GLY A 69 9.67 -2.09 0.50
C GLY A 69 9.58 -3.48 1.13
N LYS A 70 10.23 -3.66 2.27
CA LYS A 70 10.09 -4.88 3.07
C LYS A 70 8.67 -4.97 3.62
N ASN A 71 8.11 -6.17 3.63
CA ASN A 71 6.79 -6.44 4.22
C ASN A 71 6.78 -6.04 5.71
N ILE A 72 5.76 -5.28 6.11
CA ILE A 72 5.56 -4.84 7.50
C ILE A 72 4.94 -5.93 8.39
N ASN A 73 4.35 -6.97 7.79
CA ASN A 73 3.82 -8.11 8.53
C ASN A 73 4.97 -9.06 8.93
N THR A 74 5.74 -8.62 9.90
CA THR A 74 6.90 -9.32 10.48
C THR A 74 7.09 -8.88 11.92
N ARG A 75 7.78 -9.66 12.74
CA ARG A 75 8.11 -9.25 14.12
C ARG A 75 8.83 -7.91 14.14
N MET A 76 8.41 -6.99 14.99
CA MET A 76 8.96 -5.62 15.09
C MET A 76 10.24 -5.58 15.96
N THR A 77 11.23 -6.45 15.65
CA THR A 77 12.59 -6.32 16.20
C THR A 77 13.26 -5.06 15.64
N GLU A 78 14.25 -4.51 16.33
CA GLU A 78 14.98 -3.32 15.87
C GLU A 78 15.59 -3.55 14.48
N LYS A 79 16.16 -4.73 14.23
CA LYS A 79 16.65 -5.14 12.90
C LYS A 79 15.56 -5.03 11.84
N ASN A 80 14.37 -5.61 12.09
CA ASN A 80 13.27 -5.58 11.13
C ASN A 80 12.73 -4.17 10.92
N LYS A 81 12.65 -3.35 11.97
CA LYS A 81 12.27 -1.93 11.86
C LYS A 81 13.24 -1.16 10.97
N GLN A 82 14.55 -1.34 11.20
CA GLN A 82 15.57 -0.72 10.35
C GLN A 82 15.45 -1.18 8.89
N GLU A 83 15.27 -2.47 8.64
CA GLU A 83 15.11 -3.00 7.28
C GLU A 83 13.82 -2.51 6.61
N ILE A 84 12.70 -2.37 7.36
CA ILE A 84 11.45 -1.79 6.86
C ILE A 84 11.66 -0.34 6.42
N LEU A 85 12.33 0.46 7.25
CA LEU A 85 12.62 1.85 6.95
C LEU A 85 13.61 1.99 5.79
N GLN A 86 14.75 1.33 5.87
CA GLN A 86 15.84 1.45 4.90
C GLN A 86 15.44 0.92 3.52
N SER A 87 14.67 -0.17 3.43
CA SER A 87 14.20 -0.69 2.15
C SER A 87 13.34 0.32 1.36
N ARG A 88 12.63 1.21 2.05
CA ARG A 88 11.81 2.26 1.44
C ARG A 88 12.64 3.47 1.06
N ILE A 89 13.46 3.97 1.98
CA ILE A 89 14.29 5.15 1.75
C ILE A 89 15.29 4.88 0.63
N ALA A 90 16.08 3.81 0.74
CA ALA A 90 17.14 3.52 -0.23
C ALA A 90 16.60 3.30 -1.65
N SER A 91 15.49 2.55 -1.80
CA SER A 91 14.87 2.35 -3.12
C SER A 91 14.33 3.66 -3.70
N THR A 92 13.73 4.51 -2.89
CA THR A 92 13.20 5.80 -3.34
C THR A 92 14.31 6.76 -3.72
N GLU A 93 15.40 6.82 -2.96
CA GLU A 93 16.57 7.65 -3.27
C GLU A 93 17.27 7.17 -4.54
N ALA A 94 17.41 5.84 -4.75
CA ALA A 94 17.99 5.32 -5.98
C ALA A 94 17.14 5.68 -7.21
N LEU A 95 15.81 5.56 -7.12
CA LEU A 95 14.89 5.96 -8.18
C LEU A 95 14.97 7.47 -8.44
N GLY A 96 14.98 8.27 -7.38
CA GLY A 96 15.06 9.72 -7.50
C GLY A 96 16.34 10.19 -8.21
N LYS A 97 17.50 9.67 -7.80
CA LYS A 97 18.80 9.94 -8.45
C LYS A 97 18.78 9.51 -9.92
N ALA A 98 18.25 8.32 -10.21
CA ALA A 98 18.14 7.84 -11.58
C ALA A 98 17.25 8.75 -12.45
N ILE A 99 16.13 9.26 -11.93
CA ILE A 99 15.29 10.23 -12.63
C ILE A 99 16.06 11.53 -12.93
N GLU A 100 16.88 12.00 -11.98
CA GLU A 100 17.70 13.22 -12.18
C GLU A 100 18.73 13.06 -13.28
N GLU A 101 19.23 11.85 -13.50
CA GLU A 101 20.21 11.51 -14.55
C GLU A 101 19.56 11.23 -15.93
N CYS A 102 18.24 10.98 -15.99
CA CYS A 102 17.52 10.74 -17.23
C CYS A 102 17.56 11.96 -18.16
N LYS A 103 17.74 11.71 -19.46
CA LYS A 103 17.56 12.73 -20.53
C LYS A 103 16.09 13.04 -20.74
N ASN A 104 15.26 11.99 -20.77
CA ASN A 104 13.81 12.06 -20.91
C ASN A 104 13.17 11.31 -19.72
N PRO A 105 13.05 11.97 -18.54
CA PRO A 105 12.58 11.28 -17.33
C PRO A 105 11.13 10.82 -17.49
N PRO A 106 10.66 9.91 -16.60
CA PRO A 106 9.26 9.51 -16.54
C PRO A 106 8.35 10.73 -16.41
N LYS A 107 7.23 10.77 -17.17
CA LYS A 107 6.26 11.87 -17.06
C LYS A 107 5.68 11.98 -15.65
N MET A 108 5.49 10.83 -14.99
CA MET A 108 4.98 10.73 -13.64
C MET A 108 5.83 9.81 -12.78
N TRP A 109 6.03 10.19 -11.52
CA TRP A 109 6.60 9.34 -10.49
C TRP A 109 5.61 9.18 -9.33
N LEU A 110 5.02 7.99 -9.21
CA LEU A 110 4.09 7.64 -8.16
C LEU A 110 4.84 6.86 -7.07
N ASN A 111 4.82 7.33 -5.84
CA ASN A 111 5.44 6.66 -4.70
C ASN A 111 4.40 6.21 -3.69
N ALA A 112 4.45 4.96 -3.30
CA ALA A 112 3.60 4.45 -2.24
C ALA A 112 3.93 5.12 -0.89
N SER A 113 2.92 5.27 -0.08
CA SER A 113 2.97 5.65 1.32
C SER A 113 1.86 4.92 2.08
N SER A 114 1.58 5.31 3.31
CA SER A 114 0.53 4.67 4.11
C SER A 114 -0.33 5.71 4.82
N VAL A 115 -1.62 5.42 4.96
CA VAL A 115 -2.50 6.20 5.84
C VAL A 115 -2.04 6.17 7.31
N ALA A 116 -1.08 5.32 7.66
CA ALA A 116 -0.43 5.34 8.95
C ALA A 116 0.32 6.64 9.26
N ILE A 117 0.54 7.50 8.27
CA ILE A 117 1.17 8.82 8.46
C ILE A 117 0.32 9.75 9.33
N TYR A 118 -1.00 9.58 9.33
CA TYR A 118 -1.90 10.34 10.20
C TYR A 118 -1.88 9.79 11.62
N ASP A 119 -2.24 10.62 12.60
CA ASP A 119 -2.55 10.17 13.96
C ASP A 119 -3.77 9.25 13.99
N GLU A 120 -3.89 8.49 15.07
CA GLU A 120 -5.05 7.60 15.24
C GLU A 120 -6.33 8.42 15.43
N SER A 121 -7.37 8.10 14.67
CA SER A 121 -8.68 8.72 14.81
C SER A 121 -9.79 7.68 14.75
N ARG A 122 -10.82 7.88 15.59
CA ARG A 122 -12.07 7.11 15.57
C ARG A 122 -13.25 7.91 15.05
N ARG A 123 -13.25 9.22 15.28
CA ARG A 123 -14.38 10.10 14.92
C ARG A 123 -14.02 11.09 13.83
N GLU A 124 -12.83 11.64 13.91
CA GLU A 124 -12.35 12.61 12.94
C GLU A 124 -11.92 11.91 11.66
N GLU A 125 -12.43 12.36 10.54
CA GLU A 125 -12.03 11.90 9.21
C GLU A 125 -10.72 12.58 8.80
N LYS A 126 -9.70 11.81 8.52
CA LYS A 126 -8.41 12.30 8.00
C LYS A 126 -8.45 12.35 6.48
N THR A 127 -8.05 13.47 5.95
CA THR A 127 -7.97 13.74 4.50
C THR A 127 -6.53 14.01 4.11
N GLU A 128 -6.28 14.19 2.82
CA GLU A 128 -4.95 14.62 2.32
C GLU A 128 -4.54 16.01 2.80
N PHE A 129 -5.47 16.77 3.37
CA PHE A 129 -5.23 18.12 3.93
C PHE A 129 -5.07 18.12 5.46
N SER A 130 -5.21 16.96 6.09
CA SER A 130 -5.01 16.80 7.53
C SER A 130 -3.52 16.81 7.88
N GLU A 131 -3.20 17.25 9.09
CA GLU A 131 -1.83 17.23 9.61
C GLU A 131 -1.28 15.80 9.72
N LEU A 132 0.03 15.64 9.52
CA LEU A 132 0.72 14.36 9.51
C LEU A 132 1.32 14.05 10.91
N ASN A 133 0.46 13.99 11.92
CA ASN A 133 0.83 13.98 13.34
C ASN A 133 0.96 12.57 13.95
N GLY A 134 0.94 11.51 13.15
CA GLY A 134 1.15 10.16 13.66
C GLY A 134 2.50 10.03 14.40
N THR A 135 2.54 9.36 15.54
CA THR A 135 3.71 9.31 16.43
C THR A 135 4.35 7.94 16.56
N ASP A 136 3.69 6.90 16.04
CA ASP A 136 4.23 5.54 16.11
C ASP A 136 5.27 5.24 15.00
N PHE A 137 5.88 4.06 15.08
CA PHE A 137 6.90 3.62 14.13
C PHE A 137 6.42 3.65 12.67
N LEU A 138 5.19 3.21 12.39
CA LEU A 138 4.67 3.18 11.01
C LEU A 138 4.43 4.59 10.47
N SER A 139 4.03 5.52 11.33
CA SER A 139 3.91 6.94 10.99
C SER A 139 5.28 7.54 10.67
N GLU A 140 6.30 7.23 11.47
CA GLU A 140 7.67 7.67 11.24
C GLU A 140 8.20 7.14 9.90
N VAL A 141 7.99 5.85 9.63
CA VAL A 141 8.38 5.22 8.35
C VAL A 141 7.72 5.94 7.18
N SER A 142 6.41 6.22 7.26
CA SER A 142 5.66 6.89 6.19
C SER A 142 6.18 8.31 5.95
N ARG A 143 6.40 9.10 7.01
CA ARG A 143 6.97 10.46 6.88
C ARG A 143 8.36 10.46 6.27
N LYS A 144 9.27 9.62 6.75
CA LYS A 144 10.63 9.53 6.20
C LYS A 144 10.63 9.05 4.75
N TRP A 145 9.69 8.19 4.39
CA TRP A 145 9.52 7.73 3.02
C TRP A 145 9.06 8.87 2.09
N GLU A 146 8.02 9.61 2.48
CA GLU A 146 7.56 10.79 1.73
C GLU A 146 8.65 11.88 1.66
N MET A 147 9.38 12.12 2.75
CA MET A 147 10.53 13.05 2.74
C MET A 147 11.62 12.65 1.74
N ALA A 148 11.97 11.36 1.68
CA ALA A 148 12.94 10.85 0.72
C ALA A 148 12.44 11.03 -0.73
N PHE A 149 11.15 10.82 -0.97
CA PHE A 149 10.52 11.01 -2.27
C PHE A 149 10.53 12.47 -2.72
N TYR A 150 10.15 13.39 -1.84
CA TYR A 150 10.06 14.81 -2.21
C TYR A 150 11.42 15.49 -2.40
N ARG A 151 12.52 14.89 -1.92
CA ARG A 151 13.88 15.44 -2.05
C ARG A 151 14.39 15.46 -3.49
N TYR A 152 13.93 14.57 -4.36
CA TYR A 152 14.49 14.36 -5.70
C TYR A 152 13.52 14.74 -6.81
N ALA A 153 14.05 14.95 -8.01
CA ALA A 153 13.32 15.10 -9.29
C ALA A 153 12.31 16.26 -9.31
N GLU A 154 12.57 17.33 -8.57
CA GLU A 154 11.74 18.53 -8.57
C GLU A 154 11.73 19.16 -9.98
N GLY A 155 10.52 19.45 -10.50
CA GLY A 155 10.32 20.04 -11.81
C GLY A 155 10.60 19.14 -13.01
N LYS A 156 11.10 17.90 -12.80
CA LYS A 156 11.41 16.96 -13.89
C LYS A 156 10.29 15.97 -14.19
N THR A 157 9.44 15.68 -13.22
CA THR A 157 8.36 14.69 -13.32
C THR A 157 7.18 15.11 -12.44
N LYS A 158 5.94 14.80 -12.85
CA LYS A 158 4.77 14.97 -11.99
C LYS A 158 4.86 14.00 -10.82
N LYS A 159 4.78 14.52 -9.60
CA LYS A 159 4.98 13.72 -8.38
C LYS A 159 3.66 13.35 -7.73
N VAL A 160 3.52 12.07 -7.39
CA VAL A 160 2.33 11.53 -6.72
C VAL A 160 2.74 10.69 -5.52
N VAL A 161 2.21 11.02 -4.36
CA VAL A 161 2.21 10.13 -3.20
C VAL A 161 0.84 9.47 -3.10
N PHE A 162 0.79 8.15 -2.97
CA PHE A 162 -0.46 7.44 -2.74
C PHE A 162 -0.41 6.71 -1.40
N ARG A 163 -1.16 7.27 -0.41
CA ARG A 163 -1.26 6.79 0.97
C ARG A 163 -2.27 5.66 1.03
N ILE A 164 -1.78 4.43 1.16
CA ILE A 164 -2.58 3.21 1.04
C ILE A 164 -3.20 2.86 2.39
N SER A 165 -4.50 2.61 2.41
CA SER A 165 -5.24 1.98 3.50
C SER A 165 -5.14 0.45 3.44
N LEU A 166 -5.92 -0.29 4.23
CA LEU A 166 -5.95 -1.74 4.19
C LEU A 166 -6.55 -2.22 2.85
N VAL A 167 -5.73 -2.83 1.99
CA VAL A 167 -6.21 -3.39 0.72
C VAL A 167 -6.80 -4.78 0.97
N LEU A 168 -8.07 -4.94 0.64
CA LEU A 168 -8.83 -6.17 0.80
C LEU A 168 -9.06 -6.84 -0.56
N GLY A 169 -8.71 -8.12 -0.67
CA GLY A 169 -8.91 -8.94 -1.87
C GLY A 169 -8.60 -10.41 -1.59
N ASP A 170 -9.00 -11.29 -2.49
CA ASP A 170 -8.84 -12.75 -2.31
C ASP A 170 -7.44 -13.28 -2.66
N HIS A 171 -6.54 -12.43 -3.11
CA HIS A 171 -5.18 -12.83 -3.49
C HIS A 171 -4.39 -13.39 -2.29
N LYS A 172 -3.58 -14.44 -2.51
CA LYS A 172 -2.64 -14.95 -1.51
C LYS A 172 -1.69 -13.83 -1.06
N GLY A 173 -1.60 -13.60 0.25
CA GLY A 173 -0.80 -12.50 0.83
C GLY A 173 -1.61 -11.23 1.14
N SER A 174 -2.88 -11.14 0.74
CA SER A 174 -3.77 -10.08 1.18
C SER A 174 -4.17 -10.22 2.65
N ALA A 175 -4.53 -9.10 3.27
CA ALA A 175 -5.07 -9.11 4.62
C ALA A 175 -6.39 -9.90 4.70
N LEU A 176 -7.24 -9.79 3.68
CA LEU A 176 -8.52 -10.51 3.62
C LEU A 176 -8.31 -12.03 3.62
N HIS A 177 -7.30 -12.54 2.91
CA HIS A 177 -6.97 -13.97 2.92
C HIS A 177 -6.61 -14.47 4.33
N SER A 178 -5.85 -13.70 5.09
CA SER A 178 -5.51 -14.01 6.49
C SER A 178 -6.73 -13.93 7.41
N LEU A 179 -7.56 -12.90 7.26
CA LEU A 179 -8.81 -12.71 8.02
C LEU A 179 -9.83 -13.82 7.70
N LYS A 180 -9.95 -14.24 6.43
CA LYS A 180 -10.77 -15.38 6.02
C LYS A 180 -10.39 -16.65 6.78
N LYS A 181 -9.10 -16.99 6.79
CA LYS A 181 -8.60 -18.14 7.58
C LYS A 181 -8.96 -18.01 9.05
N LEU A 182 -8.68 -16.84 9.65
CA LEU A 182 -9.00 -16.58 11.05
C LEU A 182 -10.48 -16.82 11.35
N VAL A 183 -11.39 -16.30 10.50
CA VAL A 183 -12.84 -16.49 10.63
C VAL A 183 -13.23 -17.96 10.47
N GLN A 184 -12.64 -18.66 9.49
CA GLN A 184 -12.93 -20.10 9.23
C GLN A 184 -12.52 -20.99 10.40
N PHE A 185 -11.43 -20.64 11.11
CA PHE A 185 -10.95 -21.35 12.30
C PHE A 185 -11.57 -20.85 13.62
N GLY A 186 -12.64 -20.07 13.56
CA GLY A 186 -13.39 -19.63 14.75
C GLY A 186 -12.84 -18.38 15.45
N GLY A 187 -11.75 -17.77 14.96
CA GLY A 187 -11.15 -16.55 15.53
C GLY A 187 -11.77 -15.24 15.02
N GLY A 188 -12.96 -15.28 14.47
CA GLY A 188 -13.62 -14.15 13.80
C GLY A 188 -14.33 -13.14 14.72
N GLY A 189 -14.00 -13.06 16.01
CA GLY A 189 -14.53 -12.05 16.94
C GLY A 189 -13.77 -10.72 16.87
N LYS A 190 -14.20 -9.76 17.68
CA LYS A 190 -13.55 -8.44 17.76
C LYS A 190 -12.13 -8.53 18.32
N ALA A 191 -11.24 -7.70 17.81
CA ALA A 191 -9.90 -7.50 18.34
C ALA A 191 -9.91 -6.35 19.37
N GLY A 192 -9.40 -6.61 20.59
CA GLY A 192 -9.47 -5.65 21.68
C GLY A 192 -10.91 -5.30 22.05
N ASN A 193 -11.22 -4.01 22.12
CA ASN A 193 -12.60 -3.53 22.33
C ASN A 193 -13.41 -3.47 21.01
N GLY A 194 -12.75 -3.61 19.84
CA GLY A 194 -13.39 -3.60 18.54
C GLY A 194 -13.86 -2.25 18.02
N THR A 195 -13.54 -1.16 18.72
CA THR A 195 -13.99 0.21 18.34
C THR A 195 -13.01 0.94 17.42
N GLN A 196 -11.82 0.38 17.21
CA GLN A 196 -10.86 0.96 16.27
C GLN A 196 -11.42 0.93 14.84
N MET A 197 -11.32 2.06 14.15
CA MET A 197 -11.75 2.20 12.77
C MET A 197 -10.72 1.60 11.83
N VAL A 198 -11.19 0.94 10.80
CA VAL A 198 -10.39 0.32 9.74
C VAL A 198 -10.76 0.99 8.43
N SER A 199 -9.89 1.86 7.94
CA SER A 199 -9.97 2.34 6.56
C SER A 199 -9.49 1.26 5.63
N TRP A 200 -10.22 1.04 4.55
CA TRP A 200 -9.96 -0.04 3.61
C TRP A 200 -10.25 0.38 2.16
N VAL A 201 -9.75 -0.40 1.23
CA VAL A 201 -10.06 -0.31 -0.19
C VAL A 201 -10.03 -1.72 -0.78
N SER A 202 -10.88 -2.00 -1.78
CA SER A 202 -10.78 -3.27 -2.50
C SER A 202 -9.54 -3.30 -3.42
N GLU A 203 -9.00 -4.50 -3.70
CA GLU A 203 -7.90 -4.63 -4.66
C GLU A 203 -8.25 -4.10 -6.05
N LYS A 204 -9.52 -4.25 -6.47
CA LYS A 204 -10.01 -3.70 -7.74
C LYS A 204 -10.00 -2.18 -7.74
N ASP A 205 -10.49 -1.56 -6.67
CA ASP A 205 -10.52 -0.11 -6.57
C ASP A 205 -9.13 0.48 -6.33
N PHE A 206 -8.22 -0.23 -5.64
CA PHE A 206 -6.82 0.14 -5.58
C PHE A 206 -6.20 0.29 -6.98
N VAL A 207 -6.35 -0.74 -7.81
CA VAL A 207 -5.83 -0.73 -9.19
C VAL A 207 -6.48 0.37 -10.02
N ARG A 208 -7.81 0.53 -9.91
CA ARG A 208 -8.55 1.58 -10.62
C ARG A 208 -8.11 2.98 -10.20
N ALA A 209 -7.90 3.22 -8.92
CA ALA A 209 -7.46 4.51 -8.41
C ALA A 209 -6.06 4.87 -8.93
N ILE A 210 -5.09 3.95 -8.86
CA ILE A 210 -3.75 4.18 -9.41
C ILE A 210 -3.81 4.40 -10.93
N SER A 211 -4.58 3.57 -11.65
CA SER A 211 -4.77 3.73 -13.09
C SER A 211 -5.46 5.05 -13.46
N TYR A 212 -6.42 5.50 -12.66
CA TYR A 212 -7.09 6.78 -12.84
C TYR A 212 -6.13 7.97 -12.67
N ILE A 213 -5.30 7.94 -11.62
CA ILE A 213 -4.26 8.94 -11.38
C ILE A 213 -3.32 9.03 -12.59
N VAL A 214 -2.83 7.89 -13.09
CA VAL A 214 -1.93 7.83 -14.26
C VAL A 214 -2.63 8.34 -15.52
N LYS A 215 -3.86 7.88 -15.79
CA LYS A 215 -4.62 8.23 -16.99
C LYS A 215 -4.94 9.73 -17.07
N HIS A 216 -5.25 10.35 -15.94
CA HIS A 216 -5.61 11.76 -15.86
C HIS A 216 -4.43 12.66 -15.48
N GLU A 217 -3.22 12.07 -15.40
CA GLU A 217 -1.97 12.77 -15.05
C GLU A 217 -2.10 13.65 -13.80
N LEU A 218 -2.80 13.15 -12.79
CA LEU A 218 -3.01 13.87 -11.52
C LEU A 218 -1.70 13.99 -10.75
N GLU A 219 -1.57 15.04 -9.94
CA GLU A 219 -0.36 15.34 -9.16
C GLU A 219 -0.69 15.60 -7.68
N GLY A 220 0.27 15.30 -6.79
CA GLY A 220 0.19 15.51 -5.34
C GLY A 220 -0.19 14.26 -4.55
N ASP A 221 -0.65 14.44 -3.31
CA ASP A 221 -0.94 13.35 -2.38
C ASP A 221 -2.36 12.86 -2.54
N PHE A 222 -2.56 11.52 -2.52
CA PHE A 222 -3.87 10.89 -2.60
C PHE A 222 -4.03 9.80 -1.55
N ASN A 223 -5.13 9.83 -0.82
CA ASN A 223 -5.51 8.71 0.02
C ASN A 223 -6.16 7.62 -0.83
N ILE A 224 -5.65 6.40 -0.74
CA ILE A 224 -6.23 5.23 -1.39
C ILE A 224 -7.03 4.45 -0.34
N ALA A 225 -8.24 4.94 -0.12
CA ALA A 225 -9.24 4.40 0.79
C ALA A 225 -10.63 4.59 0.14
N ASN A 226 -11.59 3.72 0.41
CA ASN A 226 -12.94 3.86 -0.18
C ASN A 226 -13.81 4.94 0.46
N GLY A 227 -13.37 5.50 1.60
CA GLY A 227 -14.09 6.54 2.33
C GLY A 227 -15.16 6.03 3.30
N SER A 228 -15.34 4.71 3.42
CA SER A 228 -16.31 4.08 4.33
C SER A 228 -15.57 3.22 5.36
N ALA A 229 -14.84 3.88 6.27
CA ALA A 229 -14.16 3.18 7.36
C ALA A 229 -15.17 2.48 8.27
N VAL A 230 -14.87 1.26 8.69
CA VAL A 230 -15.71 0.46 9.56
C VAL A 230 -15.03 0.14 10.88
N SER A 231 -15.77 -0.03 11.99
CA SER A 231 -15.14 -0.51 13.21
C SER A 231 -14.64 -1.94 13.05
N ASN A 232 -13.58 -2.31 13.75
CA ASN A 232 -13.08 -3.68 13.72
C ASN A 232 -14.16 -4.70 14.07
N LYS A 233 -15.03 -4.39 15.05
CA LYS A 233 -16.17 -5.25 15.40
C LYS A 233 -17.06 -5.48 14.19
N LEU A 234 -17.45 -4.41 13.49
CA LEU A 234 -18.31 -4.50 12.30
C LEU A 234 -17.61 -5.23 11.14
N LEU A 235 -16.32 -4.95 10.91
CA LEU A 235 -15.54 -5.68 9.91
C LEU A 235 -15.58 -7.18 10.15
N MET A 236 -15.35 -7.62 11.40
CA MET A 236 -15.35 -9.04 11.74
C MET A 236 -16.75 -9.66 11.64
N GLU A 237 -17.81 -8.92 11.95
CA GLU A 237 -19.20 -9.34 11.76
C GLU A 237 -19.52 -9.52 10.26
N MET A 238 -19.15 -8.57 9.41
CA MET A 238 -19.30 -8.68 7.95
C MET A 238 -18.55 -9.87 7.39
N LEU A 239 -17.31 -10.10 7.84
CA LEU A 239 -16.53 -11.26 7.38
C LEU A 239 -17.14 -12.59 7.83
N ARG A 240 -17.65 -12.69 9.06
CA ARG A 240 -18.38 -13.89 9.48
C ARG A 240 -19.61 -14.14 8.62
N LYS A 241 -20.40 -13.10 8.35
CA LYS A 241 -21.57 -13.19 7.45
C LYS A 241 -21.13 -13.66 6.05
N LYS A 242 -20.11 -13.05 5.48
CA LYS A 242 -19.56 -13.39 4.16
C LYS A 242 -19.12 -14.86 4.06
N TYR A 243 -18.51 -15.39 5.12
CA TYR A 243 -17.98 -16.79 5.15
C TYR A 243 -18.90 -17.77 5.89
N ASN A 244 -20.18 -17.43 6.08
CA ASN A 244 -21.19 -18.28 6.72
C ASN A 244 -20.77 -18.81 8.09
N ARG A 245 -20.27 -17.92 8.98
CA ARG A 245 -19.91 -18.22 10.36
C ARG A 245 -20.74 -17.42 11.33
N SER A 246 -21.52 -18.09 12.17
CA SER A 246 -22.38 -17.44 13.17
C SER A 246 -21.60 -16.95 14.40
N PHE A 247 -20.47 -17.58 14.69
CA PHE A 247 -19.68 -17.32 15.90
C PHE A 247 -18.22 -16.95 15.56
N GLY A 248 -17.58 -16.17 16.43
CA GLY A 248 -16.15 -15.86 16.37
C GLY A 248 -15.61 -15.46 17.74
N LEU A 249 -14.55 -16.13 18.17
CA LEU A 249 -13.83 -15.82 19.41
C LEU A 249 -13.19 -14.44 19.30
N SER A 250 -13.44 -13.59 20.29
CA SER A 250 -12.81 -12.29 20.44
C SER A 250 -11.41 -12.45 21.02
N ALA A 251 -10.50 -11.60 20.53
CA ALA A 251 -9.12 -11.58 21.02
C ALA A 251 -8.90 -10.33 21.92
N PRO A 252 -8.79 -10.46 23.24
CA PRO A 252 -8.42 -9.38 24.14
C PRO A 252 -7.10 -8.74 23.76
N LYS A 253 -6.92 -7.44 24.01
CA LYS A 253 -5.72 -6.67 23.65
C LYS A 253 -4.42 -7.34 24.13
N LEU A 254 -4.46 -7.93 25.33
CA LEU A 254 -3.31 -8.63 25.91
C LEU A 254 -2.92 -9.86 25.07
N LEU A 255 -3.90 -10.67 24.66
CA LEU A 255 -3.66 -11.85 23.81
C LEU A 255 -3.16 -11.46 22.42
N ILE A 256 -3.63 -10.34 21.86
CA ILE A 256 -3.14 -9.84 20.57
C ILE A 256 -1.67 -9.41 20.70
N LYS A 257 -1.29 -8.74 21.79
CA LYS A 257 0.10 -8.35 22.04
C LYS A 257 1.02 -9.57 22.18
N LEU A 258 0.66 -10.53 23.01
CA LEU A 258 1.45 -11.75 23.22
C LEU A 258 1.45 -12.66 21.98
N GLY A 259 0.28 -12.89 21.39
CA GLY A 259 0.14 -13.73 20.20
C GLY A 259 0.79 -13.12 18.96
N GLY A 260 0.75 -11.79 18.81
CA GLY A 260 1.38 -11.09 17.70
C GLY A 260 2.89 -11.31 17.63
N GLU A 261 3.56 -11.35 18.78
CA GLU A 261 4.99 -11.69 18.85
C GLU A 261 5.28 -13.13 18.41
N VAL A 262 4.39 -14.06 18.73
CA VAL A 262 4.54 -15.49 18.37
C VAL A 262 4.24 -15.70 16.88
N ILE A 263 3.14 -15.11 16.38
CA ILE A 263 2.67 -15.29 15.00
C ILE A 263 3.45 -14.41 14.02
N GLY A 264 4.15 -13.38 14.52
CA GLY A 264 4.92 -12.44 13.71
C GLY A 264 4.07 -11.34 13.06
N THR A 265 2.82 -11.15 13.50
CA THR A 265 1.95 -10.05 13.06
C THR A 265 1.99 -8.95 14.12
N PRO A 266 2.46 -7.74 13.78
CA PRO A 266 2.52 -6.64 14.74
C PRO A 266 1.15 -6.28 15.30
N PRO A 267 0.98 -6.19 16.64
CA PRO A 267 -0.27 -5.80 17.27
C PRO A 267 -0.80 -4.45 16.78
N GLU A 268 0.09 -3.53 16.42
CA GLU A 268 -0.23 -2.20 15.92
C GLU A 268 -1.04 -2.27 14.62
N LEU A 269 -0.78 -3.23 13.74
CA LEU A 269 -1.55 -3.41 12.50
C LEU A 269 -3.01 -3.81 12.75
N ILE A 270 -3.29 -4.41 13.90
CA ILE A 270 -4.63 -4.91 14.27
C ILE A 270 -5.38 -3.89 15.13
N LEU A 271 -4.67 -3.20 16.03
CA LEU A 271 -5.26 -2.38 17.07
C LEU A 271 -5.32 -0.88 16.71
N ARG A 272 -4.60 -0.46 15.68
CA ARG A 272 -4.56 0.93 15.22
C ARG A 272 -5.93 1.36 14.68
N SER A 273 -6.30 2.61 14.99
CA SER A 273 -7.54 3.23 14.50
C SER A 273 -7.25 4.22 13.38
N GLN A 274 -7.84 4.00 12.22
CA GLN A 274 -7.67 4.83 11.02
C GLN A 274 -9.04 5.14 10.41
N ASN A 275 -9.41 6.43 10.36
CA ASN A 275 -10.61 6.91 9.71
C ASN A 275 -10.22 7.91 8.61
N VAL A 276 -9.99 7.40 7.41
CA VAL A 276 -9.40 8.16 6.31
C VAL A 276 -10.33 8.18 5.12
N ILE A 277 -10.52 9.35 4.51
CA ILE A 277 -11.32 9.55 3.30
C ILE A 277 -10.46 10.07 2.14
N PRO A 278 -10.79 9.70 0.90
CA PRO A 278 -10.04 10.05 -0.31
C PRO A 278 -10.56 11.34 -0.94
N LYS A 279 -10.44 12.47 -0.22
CA LYS A 279 -11.08 13.74 -0.62
C LYS A 279 -10.59 14.25 -1.99
N ARG A 280 -9.29 14.05 -2.31
CA ARG A 280 -8.74 14.48 -3.60
C ARG A 280 -9.18 13.60 -4.76
N LEU A 281 -9.29 12.27 -4.57
CA LEU A 281 -9.84 11.37 -5.59
C LEU A 281 -11.30 11.69 -5.89
N TRP A 282 -12.11 11.95 -4.87
CA TRP A 282 -13.51 12.37 -5.06
C TRP A 282 -13.62 13.70 -5.81
N LYS A 283 -12.80 14.69 -5.44
CA LYS A 283 -12.74 15.97 -6.17
C LYS A 283 -12.29 15.82 -7.63
N ALA A 284 -11.45 14.83 -7.91
CA ALA A 284 -11.01 14.50 -9.26
C ALA A 284 -12.06 13.70 -10.06
N GLY A 285 -13.20 13.34 -9.47
CA GLY A 285 -14.28 12.60 -10.13
C GLY A 285 -14.14 11.07 -10.08
N PHE A 286 -13.24 10.53 -9.24
CA PHE A 286 -13.11 9.08 -9.08
C PHE A 286 -14.23 8.51 -8.21
N ASN A 287 -14.87 7.44 -8.69
CA ASN A 287 -15.90 6.71 -7.96
C ASN A 287 -15.42 5.29 -7.64
N PHE A 288 -15.53 4.90 -6.37
CA PHE A 288 -15.25 3.54 -5.92
C PHE A 288 -16.38 2.59 -6.32
N LEU A 289 -16.04 1.35 -6.63
CA LEU A 289 -17.02 0.30 -7.00
C LEU A 289 -17.58 -0.41 -5.77
N HIS A 290 -16.75 -0.59 -4.74
CA HIS A 290 -17.12 -1.34 -3.55
C HIS A 290 -17.34 -0.39 -2.38
N GLU A 291 -18.60 -0.29 -1.95
CA GLU A 291 -18.99 0.55 -0.81
C GLU A 291 -19.00 -0.24 0.49
N SER A 292 -19.11 -1.55 0.42
CA SER A 292 -19.11 -2.47 1.57
C SER A 292 -18.06 -3.58 1.43
N VAL A 293 -17.53 -4.02 2.57
CA VAL A 293 -16.66 -5.21 2.64
C VAL A 293 -17.38 -6.48 2.15
N LEU A 294 -18.71 -6.48 2.16
CA LEU A 294 -19.50 -7.60 1.63
C LEU A 294 -19.47 -7.70 0.10
N ASP A 295 -19.12 -6.62 -0.58
CA ASP A 295 -19.10 -6.54 -2.06
C ASP A 295 -17.80 -7.10 -2.66
N ILE A 296 -16.77 -7.30 -1.83
CA ILE A 296 -15.43 -7.76 -2.24
C ILE A 296 -15.42 -9.25 -2.56
#